data_e76d873dd04f5192b29cbbf67148b1e3
#
_entry.id   e76d873dd04f5192b29cbbf67148b1e3
#
_cell.length_a   1.000
_cell.length_b   1.000
_cell.length_c   1.000
_cell.angle_alpha   90.00
_cell.angle_beta   90.00
_cell.angle_gamma   90.00
#
_symmetry.space_group_name_H-M   'P 1'
#
loop_
_entity.id
_entity.type
_entity.pdbx_description
1 polymer ?
#
loop_
_entity_poly.entity_id
_entity_poly.type
_entity_poly.pdbx_seq_one_letter_code
_entity_poly.pdbx_strand_id
1 'polypeptide(L)'
;MLLTLFDFPWEDRRKLTRWSDVATSEEAFKTPEGEAAREAELLECATYFTKLWNQRVNATEPGGDLITMLAQGESTKYMSPMEYLGNVILLIVGGNDTTRNSLTASLLALSENPDQYRKLRENPALVETMIPEIIRWQSPLTHMRRTALQDAELAGKQIKKGDRVVMWYVSGNRDEEAIDEPNPFHHRSCKAASASLLRLRHSSLRRQPLGGNATPHCLGRNPEALARQADRSGRRTKAGLFQLHQGL
;
A
#
# COMPACT_ATOMS: atom_id res chain seq x y z
N MET A 1 -6.75 7.18 -12.79
CA MET A 1 -6.50 5.85 -12.21
C MET A 1 -7.62 5.41 -11.27
N LEU A 2 -7.82 6.00 -10.07
CA LEU A 2 -8.90 5.56 -9.14
C LEU A 2 -10.29 5.61 -9.77
N LEU A 3 -10.60 6.62 -10.58
CA LEU A 3 -11.86 6.71 -11.34
C LEU A 3 -12.11 5.46 -12.18
N THR A 4 -11.11 5.04 -12.93
CA THR A 4 -11.19 3.84 -13.77
C THR A 4 -11.30 2.56 -12.94
N LEU A 5 -10.55 2.49 -11.82
CA LEU A 5 -10.56 1.33 -10.94
C LEU A 5 -11.89 1.12 -10.22
N PHE A 6 -12.60 2.20 -9.90
CA PHE A 6 -13.91 2.17 -9.22
C PHE A 6 -15.09 2.31 -10.18
N ASP A 7 -14.84 2.49 -11.48
CA ASP A 7 -15.86 2.91 -12.45
C ASP A 7 -16.67 4.11 -11.90
N PHE A 8 -15.91 5.14 -11.49
CA PHE A 8 -16.43 6.30 -10.78
C PHE A 8 -16.71 7.44 -11.74
N PRO A 9 -17.84 8.18 -11.62
CA PRO A 9 -18.17 9.28 -12.50
C PRO A 9 -17.09 10.36 -12.54
N TRP A 10 -16.77 10.82 -13.75
CA TRP A 10 -15.75 11.86 -13.96
C TRP A 10 -16.05 13.16 -13.21
N GLU A 11 -17.32 13.51 -13.14
CA GLU A 11 -17.83 14.71 -12.49
C GLU A 11 -17.50 14.72 -11.01
N ASP A 12 -17.53 13.54 -10.38
CA ASP A 12 -17.32 13.35 -8.95
C ASP A 12 -15.84 13.12 -8.56
N ARG A 13 -14.91 13.15 -9.52
CA ARG A 13 -13.49 12.83 -9.31
C ARG A 13 -12.82 13.54 -8.12
N ARG A 14 -13.25 14.79 -7.85
CA ARG A 14 -12.69 15.59 -6.75
C ARG A 14 -13.07 15.04 -5.37
N LYS A 15 -14.15 14.30 -5.26
CA LYS A 15 -14.59 13.65 -4.02
C LYS A 15 -13.55 12.64 -3.53
N LEU A 16 -12.97 11.85 -4.44
CA LEU A 16 -11.95 10.85 -4.07
C LEU A 16 -10.71 11.49 -3.44
N THR A 17 -10.24 12.63 -3.97
CA THR A 17 -9.11 13.37 -3.39
C THR A 17 -9.51 13.98 -2.05
N ARG A 18 -10.68 14.63 -1.96
CA ARG A 18 -11.19 15.24 -0.74
C ARG A 18 -11.32 14.21 0.39
N TRP A 19 -11.93 13.06 0.14
CA TRP A 19 -12.07 12.00 1.13
C TRP A 19 -10.72 11.39 1.54
N SER A 20 -9.75 11.31 0.62
CA SER A 20 -8.38 10.90 0.95
C SER A 20 -7.72 11.89 1.90
N ASP A 21 -7.80 13.18 1.60
CA ASP A 21 -7.20 14.25 2.40
C ASP A 21 -7.82 14.30 3.80
N VAL A 22 -9.15 14.19 3.89
CA VAL A 22 -9.89 14.16 5.16
C VAL A 22 -9.57 12.91 5.98
N ALA A 23 -9.49 11.74 5.33
CA ALA A 23 -9.19 10.48 6.03
C ALA A 23 -7.79 10.47 6.65
N THR A 24 -6.84 11.21 6.06
CA THR A 24 -5.44 11.28 6.52
C THR A 24 -5.08 12.55 7.27
N SER A 25 -6.02 13.47 7.47
CA SER A 25 -5.79 14.74 8.16
C SER A 25 -5.56 14.55 9.66
N GLU A 26 -4.34 14.83 10.12
CA GLU A 26 -4.04 14.86 11.57
C GLU A 26 -4.67 16.06 12.27
N GLU A 27 -4.92 17.15 11.56
CA GLU A 27 -5.51 18.37 12.14
C GLU A 27 -6.96 18.17 12.56
N ALA A 28 -7.70 17.32 11.83
CA ALA A 28 -9.07 16.99 12.14
C ALA A 28 -9.24 16.34 13.53
N PHE A 29 -8.20 15.72 14.09
CA PHE A 29 -8.25 15.11 15.43
C PHE A 29 -7.87 16.07 16.57
N LYS A 30 -7.51 17.32 16.27
CA LYS A 30 -7.05 18.26 17.30
C LYS A 30 -8.19 19.04 17.95
N THR A 31 -9.34 19.12 17.32
CA THR A 31 -10.50 19.85 17.82
C THR A 31 -11.80 19.05 17.62
N PRO A 32 -12.78 19.20 18.54
CA PRO A 32 -14.08 18.54 18.39
C PRO A 32 -14.81 18.90 17.08
N GLU A 33 -14.68 20.16 16.65
CA GLU A 33 -15.27 20.65 15.40
C GLU A 33 -14.62 19.99 14.17
N GLY A 34 -13.30 19.80 14.21
CA GLY A 34 -12.54 19.11 13.16
C GLY A 34 -12.93 17.63 13.08
N GLU A 35 -13.10 16.98 14.22
CA GLU A 35 -13.54 15.59 14.28
C GLU A 35 -14.97 15.43 13.73
N ALA A 36 -15.90 16.29 14.11
CA ALA A 36 -17.27 16.30 13.58
C ALA A 36 -17.33 16.55 12.06
N ALA A 37 -16.52 17.49 11.56
CA ALA A 37 -16.42 17.78 10.14
C ALA A 37 -15.86 16.55 9.36
N ARG A 38 -14.84 15.90 9.92
CA ARG A 38 -14.27 14.66 9.36
C ARG A 38 -15.30 13.53 9.31
N GLU A 39 -16.04 13.35 10.39
CA GLU A 39 -17.08 12.32 10.46
C GLU A 39 -18.19 12.56 9.41
N ALA A 40 -18.62 13.80 9.23
CA ALA A 40 -19.60 14.16 8.21
C ALA A 40 -19.11 13.84 6.79
N GLU A 41 -17.85 14.14 6.48
CA GLU A 41 -17.23 13.82 5.18
C GLU A 41 -17.09 12.31 4.94
N LEU A 42 -16.70 11.56 5.96
CA LEU A 42 -16.61 10.11 5.86
C LEU A 42 -17.98 9.44 5.75
N LEU A 43 -19.03 10.04 6.34
CA LEU A 43 -20.40 9.59 6.19
C LEU A 43 -20.91 9.84 4.76
N GLU A 44 -20.57 10.99 4.14
CA GLU A 44 -20.85 11.23 2.73
C GLU A 44 -20.17 10.16 1.85
N CYS A 45 -18.90 9.88 2.12
CA CYS A 45 -18.16 8.81 1.44
C CYS A 45 -18.85 7.46 1.58
N ALA A 46 -19.22 7.08 2.81
CA ALA A 46 -19.93 5.83 3.11
C ALA A 46 -21.23 5.73 2.33
N THR A 47 -22.03 6.79 2.36
CA THR A 47 -23.33 6.85 1.66
C THR A 47 -23.15 6.69 0.15
N TYR A 48 -22.16 7.38 -0.42
CA TYR A 48 -21.86 7.31 -1.85
C TYR A 48 -21.45 5.89 -2.26
N PHE A 49 -20.50 5.30 -1.55
CA PHE A 49 -20.01 3.95 -1.88
C PHE A 49 -21.03 2.85 -1.56
N THR A 50 -21.90 3.03 -0.56
CA THR A 50 -23.03 2.12 -0.33
C THR A 50 -24.00 2.12 -1.51
N LYS A 51 -24.27 3.29 -2.10
CA LYS A 51 -25.07 3.38 -3.33
C LYS A 51 -24.41 2.62 -4.50
N LEU A 52 -23.10 2.79 -4.70
CA LEU A 52 -22.37 2.04 -5.72
C LEU A 52 -22.41 0.53 -5.45
N TRP A 53 -22.18 0.12 -4.21
CA TRP A 53 -22.28 -1.29 -3.81
C TRP A 53 -23.63 -1.91 -4.19
N ASN A 54 -24.74 -1.25 -3.79
CA ASN A 54 -26.08 -1.73 -4.08
C ASN A 54 -26.37 -1.84 -5.59
N GLN A 55 -25.81 -0.94 -6.39
CA GLN A 55 -25.90 -1.01 -7.85
C GLN A 55 -25.14 -2.23 -8.39
N ARG A 56 -23.94 -2.52 -7.86
CA ARG A 56 -23.09 -3.63 -8.33
C ARG A 56 -23.56 -5.00 -7.86
N VAL A 57 -24.09 -5.12 -6.64
CA VAL A 57 -24.70 -6.38 -6.15
C VAL A 57 -25.85 -6.81 -7.03
N ASN A 58 -26.64 -5.87 -7.51
CA ASN A 58 -27.83 -6.14 -8.31
C ASN A 58 -27.55 -6.10 -9.84
N ALA A 59 -26.29 -5.91 -10.26
CA ALA A 59 -25.95 -5.89 -11.67
C ALA A 59 -26.02 -7.31 -12.26
N THR A 60 -26.69 -7.43 -13.40
CA THR A 60 -26.82 -8.71 -14.13
C THR A 60 -25.55 -9.14 -14.85
N GLU A 61 -24.72 -8.16 -15.19
CA GLU A 61 -23.42 -8.41 -15.81
C GLU A 61 -22.27 -8.06 -14.87
N PRO A 62 -21.25 -8.90 -14.75
CA PRO A 62 -20.10 -8.62 -13.91
C PRO A 62 -19.29 -7.46 -14.49
N GLY A 63 -19.15 -6.38 -13.73
CA GLY A 63 -18.23 -5.27 -14.04
C GLY A 63 -16.78 -5.66 -13.75
N GLY A 64 -15.84 -4.99 -14.41
CA GLY A 64 -14.40 -5.16 -14.18
C GLY A 64 -13.82 -4.21 -13.12
N ASP A 65 -14.66 -3.43 -12.44
CA ASP A 65 -14.23 -2.46 -11.44
C ASP A 65 -14.05 -3.09 -10.04
N LEU A 66 -13.28 -2.41 -9.18
CA LEU A 66 -12.98 -2.89 -7.83
C LEU A 66 -14.21 -3.00 -6.93
N ILE A 67 -15.22 -2.16 -7.12
CA ILE A 67 -16.44 -2.22 -6.30
C ILE A 67 -17.23 -3.48 -6.65
N THR A 68 -17.36 -3.78 -7.94
CA THR A 68 -17.96 -5.06 -8.40
C THR A 68 -17.20 -6.25 -7.85
N MET A 69 -15.86 -6.23 -7.91
CA MET A 69 -15.03 -7.31 -7.37
C MET A 69 -15.23 -7.50 -5.87
N LEU A 70 -15.37 -6.43 -5.09
CA LEU A 70 -15.66 -6.50 -3.67
C LEU A 70 -17.09 -7.01 -3.40
N ALA A 71 -18.07 -6.52 -4.17
CA ALA A 71 -19.49 -6.86 -3.99
C ALA A 71 -19.80 -8.32 -4.37
N GLN A 72 -19.11 -8.87 -5.34
CA GLN A 72 -19.36 -10.21 -5.87
C GLN A 72 -18.32 -11.25 -5.43
N GLY A 73 -17.21 -10.82 -4.82
CA GLY A 73 -16.15 -11.72 -4.36
C GLY A 73 -16.60 -12.63 -3.23
N GLU A 74 -16.34 -13.93 -3.32
CA GLU A 74 -16.76 -14.92 -2.31
C GLU A 74 -16.33 -14.58 -0.87
N SER A 75 -15.17 -13.96 -0.70
CA SER A 75 -14.63 -13.58 0.61
C SER A 75 -15.02 -12.18 1.07
N THR A 76 -15.63 -11.37 0.20
CA THR A 76 -15.90 -9.94 0.47
C THR A 76 -17.38 -9.58 0.39
N LYS A 77 -18.20 -10.36 -0.30
CA LYS A 77 -19.64 -10.09 -0.48
C LYS A 77 -20.46 -10.01 0.81
N TYR A 78 -19.94 -10.54 1.92
CA TYR A 78 -20.59 -10.54 3.23
C TYR A 78 -19.98 -9.54 4.22
N MET A 79 -19.13 -8.61 3.74
CA MET A 79 -18.59 -7.56 4.60
C MET A 79 -19.69 -6.72 5.24
N SER A 80 -19.52 -6.38 6.51
CA SER A 80 -20.34 -5.37 7.15
C SER A 80 -20.15 -3.99 6.49
N PRO A 81 -21.09 -3.04 6.61
CA PRO A 81 -20.92 -1.70 6.07
C PRO A 81 -19.65 -0.99 6.52
N MET A 82 -19.22 -1.19 7.77
CA MET A 82 -17.99 -0.61 8.32
C MET A 82 -16.73 -1.25 7.71
N GLU A 83 -16.70 -2.55 7.52
CA GLU A 83 -15.60 -3.24 6.85
C GLU A 83 -15.49 -2.80 5.39
N TYR A 84 -16.61 -2.67 4.70
CA TYR A 84 -16.64 -2.17 3.33
C TYR A 84 -16.11 -0.74 3.25
N LEU A 85 -16.59 0.17 4.11
CA LEU A 85 -16.10 1.54 4.16
C LEU A 85 -14.59 1.59 4.44
N GLY A 86 -14.12 0.81 5.41
CA GLY A 86 -12.70 0.72 5.73
C GLY A 86 -11.85 0.26 4.54
N ASN A 87 -12.32 -0.75 3.79
CA ASN A 87 -11.64 -1.22 2.57
C ASN A 87 -11.63 -0.15 1.46
N VAL A 88 -12.75 0.54 1.25
CA VAL A 88 -12.85 1.62 0.26
C VAL A 88 -11.91 2.77 0.60
N ILE A 89 -11.91 3.24 1.85
CA ILE A 89 -11.00 4.31 2.30
C ILE A 89 -9.55 3.89 2.14
N LEU A 90 -9.20 2.65 2.50
CA LEU A 90 -7.85 2.11 2.32
C LEU A 90 -7.41 2.13 0.85
N LEU A 91 -8.31 1.78 -0.07
CA LEU A 91 -8.03 1.80 -1.51
C LEU A 91 -7.91 3.22 -2.04
N ILE A 92 -8.75 4.16 -1.59
CA ILE A 92 -8.68 5.57 -1.97
C ILE A 92 -7.37 6.19 -1.49
N VAL A 93 -7.06 6.09 -0.21
CA VAL A 93 -5.85 6.65 0.40
C VAL A 93 -4.59 6.01 -0.21
N GLY A 94 -4.58 4.68 -0.29
CA GLY A 94 -3.45 3.94 -0.85
C GLY A 94 -3.21 4.18 -2.35
N GLY A 95 -4.24 4.53 -3.10
CA GLY A 95 -4.16 4.78 -4.55
C GLY A 95 -3.96 6.25 -4.94
N ASN A 96 -4.21 7.19 -4.04
CA ASN A 96 -4.12 8.63 -4.33
C ASN A 96 -2.71 9.16 -4.04
N ASP A 97 -2.37 9.40 -2.79
CA ASP A 97 -1.16 10.15 -2.41
C ASP A 97 0.13 9.39 -2.68
N THR A 98 0.18 8.10 -2.38
CA THR A 98 1.38 7.30 -2.61
C THR A 98 1.73 7.23 -4.10
N THR A 99 0.73 7.13 -4.97
CA THR A 99 0.92 7.11 -6.43
C THR A 99 1.34 8.47 -6.95
N ARG A 100 0.65 9.54 -6.54
CA ARG A 100 1.00 10.91 -6.91
C ARG A 100 2.44 11.26 -6.50
N ASN A 101 2.81 10.97 -5.27
CA ASN A 101 4.14 11.23 -4.75
C ASN A 101 5.21 10.39 -5.47
N SER A 102 4.92 9.12 -5.79
CA SER A 102 5.84 8.28 -6.57
C SER A 102 6.06 8.81 -7.98
N LEU A 103 4.99 9.30 -8.65
CA LEU A 103 5.11 9.91 -9.98
C LEU A 103 5.94 11.19 -9.93
N THR A 104 5.70 12.08 -8.97
CA THR A 104 6.49 13.31 -8.80
C THR A 104 7.95 12.98 -8.49
N ALA A 105 8.19 12.02 -7.60
CA ALA A 105 9.53 11.56 -7.25
C ALA A 105 10.26 10.91 -8.44
N SER A 106 9.53 10.23 -9.34
CA SER A 106 10.16 9.68 -10.55
C SER A 106 10.71 10.76 -11.48
N LEU A 107 9.97 11.85 -11.64
CA LEU A 107 10.43 13.00 -12.43
C LEU A 107 11.67 13.64 -11.79
N LEU A 108 11.64 13.85 -10.47
CA LEU A 108 12.78 14.39 -9.74
C LEU A 108 14.00 13.47 -9.85
N ALA A 109 13.85 12.19 -9.55
CA ALA A 109 14.92 11.21 -9.59
C ALA A 109 15.59 11.13 -10.99
N LEU A 110 14.78 11.12 -12.05
CA LEU A 110 15.30 11.09 -13.42
C LEU A 110 15.95 12.42 -13.84
N SER A 111 15.46 13.54 -13.33
CA SER A 111 16.03 14.88 -13.55
C SER A 111 17.41 15.03 -12.88
N GLU A 112 17.55 14.50 -11.64
CA GLU A 112 18.80 14.53 -10.89
C GLU A 112 19.81 13.47 -11.34
N ASN A 113 19.36 12.44 -12.07
CA ASN A 113 20.17 11.33 -12.56
C ASN A 113 20.04 11.16 -14.09
N PRO A 114 20.61 12.08 -14.91
CA PRO A 114 20.45 12.08 -16.37
C PRO A 114 20.92 10.77 -17.05
N ASP A 115 21.90 10.11 -16.47
CA ASP A 115 22.41 8.83 -16.99
C ASP A 115 21.37 7.71 -16.83
N GLN A 116 20.61 7.70 -15.73
CA GLN A 116 19.53 6.74 -15.53
C GLN A 116 18.36 7.04 -16.48
N TYR A 117 18.09 8.32 -16.73
CA TYR A 117 17.08 8.71 -17.71
C TYR A 117 17.48 8.30 -19.14
N ARG A 118 18.76 8.47 -19.54
CA ARG A 118 19.26 8.01 -20.84
C ARG A 118 19.09 6.50 -20.99
N LYS A 119 19.51 5.69 -19.99
CA LYS A 119 19.34 4.23 -20.00
C LYS A 119 17.86 3.83 -20.17
N LEU A 120 16.95 4.53 -19.49
CA LEU A 120 15.52 4.26 -19.61
C LEU A 120 14.99 4.56 -21.02
N ARG A 121 15.47 5.65 -21.65
CA ARG A 121 15.09 5.98 -23.04
C ARG A 121 15.63 4.97 -24.07
N GLU A 122 16.82 4.47 -23.84
CA GLU A 122 17.45 3.46 -24.68
C GLU A 122 16.79 2.07 -24.50
N ASN A 123 16.31 1.77 -23.30
CA ASN A 123 15.66 0.51 -22.97
C ASN A 123 14.40 0.73 -22.11
N PRO A 124 13.22 0.92 -22.73
CA PRO A 124 11.95 1.14 -22.00
C PRO A 124 11.55 -0.03 -21.08
N ALA A 125 12.07 -1.24 -21.29
CA ALA A 125 11.80 -2.37 -20.40
C ALA A 125 12.32 -2.15 -18.96
N LEU A 126 13.25 -1.23 -18.77
CA LEU A 126 13.73 -0.85 -17.43
C LEU A 126 12.66 -0.19 -16.54
N VAL A 127 11.53 0.23 -17.09
CA VAL A 127 10.38 0.73 -16.30
C VAL A 127 9.96 -0.28 -15.23
N GLU A 128 10.00 -1.58 -15.52
CA GLU A 128 9.63 -2.62 -14.56
C GLU A 128 10.53 -2.63 -13.32
N THR A 129 11.80 -2.32 -13.46
CA THR A 129 12.77 -2.25 -12.34
C THR A 129 12.82 -0.85 -11.72
N MET A 130 12.52 0.18 -12.50
CA MET A 130 12.49 1.57 -12.05
C MET A 130 11.37 1.82 -11.02
N ILE A 131 10.17 1.28 -11.25
CA ILE A 131 9.01 1.52 -10.37
C ILE A 131 9.30 1.10 -8.92
N PRO A 132 9.71 -0.14 -8.61
CA PRO A 132 10.05 -0.53 -7.25
C PRO A 132 11.24 0.26 -6.68
N GLU A 133 12.21 0.65 -7.51
CA GLU A 133 13.34 1.47 -7.06
C GLU A 133 12.90 2.90 -6.67
N ILE A 134 11.99 3.53 -7.42
CA ILE A 134 11.42 4.83 -7.05
C ILE A 134 10.68 4.73 -5.72
N ILE A 135 9.86 3.70 -5.52
CA ILE A 135 9.13 3.48 -4.27
C ILE A 135 10.10 3.27 -3.10
N ARG A 136 11.19 2.54 -3.30
CA ARG A 136 12.25 2.37 -2.31
C ARG A 136 12.95 3.70 -2.01
N TRP A 137 13.44 4.37 -3.06
CA TRP A 137 14.27 5.56 -2.94
C TRP A 137 13.51 6.74 -2.33
N GLN A 138 12.27 6.96 -2.75
CA GLN A 138 11.43 8.05 -2.27
C GLN A 138 10.68 7.70 -0.98
N SER A 139 10.33 6.42 -0.76
CA SER A 139 9.56 5.95 0.40
C SER A 139 8.28 6.77 0.64
N PRO A 140 7.28 6.72 -0.25
CA PRO A 140 6.08 7.57 -0.19
C PRO A 140 5.28 7.38 1.11
N LEU A 141 5.47 6.27 1.80
CA LEU A 141 4.99 5.98 3.15
C LEU A 141 6.21 5.81 4.06
N THR A 142 6.43 6.77 4.95
CA THR A 142 7.65 6.82 5.77
C THR A 142 7.65 5.77 6.88
N HIS A 143 6.50 5.55 7.50
CA HIS A 143 6.34 4.61 8.61
C HIS A 143 4.90 4.11 8.73
N MET A 144 4.72 3.02 9.45
CA MET A 144 3.40 2.56 9.91
C MET A 144 3.50 2.02 11.34
N ARG A 145 2.42 2.19 12.10
CA ARG A 145 2.27 1.69 13.46
C ARG A 145 1.55 0.34 13.47
N ARG A 146 1.93 -0.50 14.42
CA ARG A 146 1.22 -1.73 14.79
C ARG A 146 1.05 -1.76 16.30
N THR A 147 0.01 -2.46 16.76
CA THR A 147 -0.16 -2.77 18.18
C THR A 147 0.14 -4.25 18.40
N ALA A 148 0.93 -4.57 19.39
CA ALA A 148 1.26 -5.94 19.72
C ALA A 148 0.03 -6.65 20.30
N LEU A 149 -0.34 -7.82 19.74
CA LEU A 149 -1.49 -8.60 20.20
C LEU A 149 -1.16 -9.52 21.36
N GLN A 150 0.12 -9.82 21.56
CA GLN A 150 0.67 -10.64 22.61
C GLN A 150 2.10 -10.22 22.92
N ASP A 151 2.64 -10.69 24.03
CA ASP A 151 4.05 -10.50 24.37
C ASP A 151 4.94 -11.14 23.31
N ALA A 152 6.02 -10.48 22.96
CA ALA A 152 6.97 -10.93 21.93
C ALA A 152 8.38 -10.44 22.24
N GLU A 153 9.36 -11.09 21.62
CA GLU A 153 10.74 -10.63 21.61
C GLU A 153 11.16 -10.29 20.17
N LEU A 154 11.81 -9.16 20.00
CA LEU A 154 12.38 -8.73 18.72
C LEU A 154 13.79 -8.17 18.95
N ALA A 155 14.80 -8.83 18.38
CA ALA A 155 16.21 -8.44 18.49
C ALA A 155 16.65 -8.19 19.96
N GLY A 156 16.28 -9.09 20.90
CA GLY A 156 16.60 -9.00 22.32
C GLY A 156 15.77 -7.96 23.09
N LYS A 157 14.82 -7.28 22.46
CA LYS A 157 13.90 -6.34 23.12
C LYS A 157 12.56 -7.00 23.39
N GLN A 158 12.11 -6.87 24.65
CA GLN A 158 10.77 -7.34 25.05
C GLN A 158 9.70 -6.35 24.61
N ILE A 159 8.70 -6.85 23.91
CA ILE A 159 7.51 -6.11 23.47
C ILE A 159 6.32 -6.70 24.23
N LYS A 160 5.58 -5.88 24.93
CA LYS A 160 4.40 -6.29 25.68
C LYS A 160 3.14 -6.20 24.84
N LYS A 161 2.15 -7.03 25.15
CA LYS A 161 0.81 -6.89 24.58
C LYS A 161 0.29 -5.47 24.82
N GLY A 162 -0.20 -4.84 23.76
CA GLY A 162 -0.66 -3.45 23.77
C GLY A 162 0.39 -2.42 23.38
N ASP A 163 1.67 -2.79 23.33
CA ASP A 163 2.73 -1.86 22.91
C ASP A 163 2.54 -1.40 21.47
N ARG A 164 2.87 -0.12 21.22
CA ARG A 164 2.85 0.49 19.91
C ARG A 164 4.22 0.35 19.26
N VAL A 165 4.28 -0.44 18.19
CA VAL A 165 5.51 -0.70 17.42
C VAL A 165 5.45 0.07 16.12
N VAL A 166 6.41 0.97 15.89
CA VAL A 166 6.53 1.76 14.66
C VAL A 166 7.57 1.11 13.75
N MET A 167 7.16 0.84 12.51
CA MET A 167 8.04 0.33 11.46
C MET A 167 8.45 1.49 10.56
N TRP A 168 9.72 1.87 10.61
CA TRP A 168 10.27 2.95 9.79
C TRP A 168 10.69 2.40 8.42
N TYR A 169 9.82 2.50 7.41
CA TYR A 169 10.10 2.04 6.05
C TYR A 169 11.24 2.82 5.41
N VAL A 170 11.32 4.13 5.67
CA VAL A 170 12.40 4.97 5.15
C VAL A 170 13.78 4.51 5.65
N SER A 171 13.87 4.05 6.90
CA SER A 171 15.11 3.47 7.44
C SER A 171 15.43 2.13 6.80
N GLY A 172 14.44 1.22 6.75
CA GLY A 172 14.63 -0.09 6.12
C GLY A 172 14.94 -0.03 4.61
N ASN A 173 14.47 1.02 3.92
CA ASN A 173 14.79 1.26 2.51
C ASN A 173 16.19 1.86 2.29
N ARG A 174 16.89 2.25 3.38
CA ARG A 174 18.24 2.80 3.41
C ARG A 174 19.21 1.95 4.22
N ASP A 175 18.83 0.73 4.56
CA ASP A 175 19.62 -0.20 5.36
C ASP A 175 20.78 -0.77 4.52
N GLU A 176 21.99 -0.40 4.86
CA GLU A 176 23.23 -0.82 4.18
C GLU A 176 23.55 -2.30 4.40
N GLU A 177 23.02 -2.91 5.46
CA GLU A 177 23.15 -4.35 5.68
C GLU A 177 22.27 -5.18 4.73
N ALA A 178 21.20 -4.56 4.20
CA ALA A 178 20.21 -5.23 3.36
C ALA A 178 20.27 -4.81 1.89
N ILE A 179 20.80 -3.64 1.60
CA ILE A 179 20.77 -3.00 0.28
C ILE A 179 22.16 -2.41 -0.02
N ASP A 180 22.79 -2.90 -1.07
CA ASP A 180 24.04 -2.32 -1.55
C ASP A 180 23.82 -0.89 -2.05
N GLU A 181 24.61 0.07 -1.60
CA GLU A 181 24.52 1.49 -1.97
C GLU A 181 23.09 2.03 -1.90
N PRO A 182 22.44 2.09 -0.74
CA PRO A 182 21.01 2.40 -0.64
C PRO A 182 20.66 3.86 -0.95
N ASN A 183 21.64 4.78 -0.94
CA ASN A 183 21.39 6.20 -1.12
C ASN A 183 21.25 6.63 -2.59
N PRO A 184 22.11 6.19 -3.54
CA PRO A 184 21.94 6.54 -4.94
C PRO A 184 20.67 5.95 -5.57
N PHE A 185 20.11 6.67 -6.54
CA PHE A 185 19.03 6.17 -7.39
C PHE A 185 19.61 5.40 -8.58
N HIS A 186 19.31 4.10 -8.67
CA HIS A 186 19.76 3.24 -9.76
C HIS A 186 18.62 2.33 -10.24
N HIS A 187 18.61 2.00 -11.55
CA HIS A 187 17.78 0.91 -12.08
C HIS A 187 18.31 -0.44 -11.56
N ARG A 188 17.91 -0.81 -10.36
CA ARG A 188 18.37 -2.05 -9.70
C ARG A 188 17.65 -3.26 -10.25
N SER A 189 18.30 -4.42 -10.23
CA SER A 189 17.61 -5.67 -10.50
C SER A 189 16.56 -5.94 -9.43
N CYS A 190 15.48 -6.64 -9.78
CA CYS A 190 14.38 -7.00 -8.83
C CYS A 190 14.83 -7.64 -7.51
N LYS A 191 16.04 -8.17 -7.45
CA LYS A 191 16.63 -8.75 -6.23
C LYS A 191 16.87 -7.71 -5.14
N ALA A 192 17.22 -6.47 -5.50
CA ALA A 192 17.47 -5.39 -4.56
C ALA A 192 16.19 -4.63 -4.15
N ALA A 193 15.24 -4.48 -5.07
CA ALA A 193 14.00 -3.75 -4.83
C ALA A 193 13.00 -4.48 -3.91
N SER A 194 13.19 -5.78 -3.65
CA SER A 194 12.26 -6.58 -2.82
C SER A 194 12.43 -6.39 -1.31
N ALA A 195 13.24 -5.43 -0.87
CA ALA A 195 13.73 -5.46 0.48
C ALA A 195 12.72 -5.07 1.56
N SER A 196 11.86 -4.10 1.50
CA SER A 196 11.03 -3.86 2.69
C SER A 196 9.57 -3.50 2.46
N LEU A 197 9.22 -2.58 1.58
CA LEU A 197 7.83 -2.14 1.45
C LEU A 197 6.92 -3.16 0.76
N LEU A 198 7.42 -3.84 -0.28
CA LEU A 198 6.67 -4.85 -1.02
C LEU A 198 6.51 -6.15 -0.23
N ARG A 199 7.46 -6.53 0.63
CA ARG A 199 7.34 -7.74 1.46
C ARG A 199 6.26 -7.63 2.53
N LEU A 200 6.08 -6.46 3.14
CA LEU A 200 5.05 -6.26 4.18
C LEU A 200 3.64 -6.19 3.60
N ARG A 201 3.47 -5.67 2.37
CA ARG A 201 2.18 -5.75 1.65
C ARG A 201 1.84 -7.17 1.22
N HIS A 202 2.83 -8.00 0.93
CA HIS A 202 2.59 -9.34 0.36
C HIS A 202 2.09 -10.37 1.36
N SER A 203 2.37 -10.21 2.65
CA SER A 203 1.92 -11.18 3.65
C SER A 203 0.41 -11.13 3.91
N SER A 204 -0.24 -9.98 3.71
CA SER A 204 -1.69 -9.81 3.90
C SER A 204 -2.51 -9.98 2.62
N LEU A 205 -1.94 -9.65 1.45
CA LEU A 205 -2.63 -9.74 0.15
C LEU A 205 -2.42 -11.08 -0.58
N ARG A 206 -1.53 -11.96 -0.09
CA ARG A 206 -1.20 -13.23 -0.75
C ARG A 206 -2.30 -14.31 -0.70
N ARG A 207 -3.43 -14.06 -0.07
CA ARG A 207 -4.49 -15.07 0.04
C ARG A 207 -5.60 -14.97 -1.01
N GLN A 208 -5.50 -14.05 -1.99
CA GLN A 208 -6.46 -14.03 -3.10
C GLN A 208 -5.76 -13.81 -4.44
N PRO A 209 -6.00 -14.69 -5.42
CA PRO A 209 -5.63 -14.43 -6.80
C PRO A 209 -6.58 -13.37 -7.35
N LEU A 210 -6.13 -12.12 -7.38
CA LEU A 210 -6.73 -11.13 -8.26
C LEU A 210 -6.46 -11.60 -9.69
N GLY A 211 -7.51 -12.04 -10.36
CA GLY A 211 -7.43 -12.56 -11.71
C GLY A 211 -6.81 -11.56 -12.67
N GLY A 212 -5.88 -12.03 -13.47
CA GLY A 212 -5.48 -11.47 -14.74
C GLY A 212 -4.46 -10.33 -14.72
N ASN A 213 -3.22 -10.64 -15.06
CA ASN A 213 -2.23 -9.75 -15.70
C ASN A 213 -1.57 -8.60 -14.92
N ALA A 214 -1.32 -8.75 -13.64
CA ALA A 214 -0.19 -8.07 -13.02
C ALA A 214 1.01 -9.03 -13.10
N THR A 215 2.00 -8.68 -13.91
CA THR A 215 3.12 -9.54 -14.27
C THR A 215 3.81 -10.20 -13.07
N PRO A 216 3.79 -11.54 -12.97
CA PRO A 216 4.32 -12.28 -11.82
C PRO A 216 5.85 -12.38 -11.79
N HIS A 217 6.56 -11.80 -12.75
CA HIS A 217 7.96 -12.13 -13.00
C HIS A 217 8.97 -11.67 -11.95
N CYS A 218 8.71 -10.61 -11.19
CA CYS A 218 9.62 -10.20 -10.12
C CYS A 218 9.30 -10.84 -8.77
N LEU A 219 8.13 -11.43 -8.59
CA LEU A 219 7.64 -11.92 -7.30
C LEU A 219 7.60 -13.45 -7.16
N GLY A 220 7.85 -14.19 -8.25
CA GLY A 220 7.53 -15.63 -8.34
C GLY A 220 8.69 -16.61 -8.36
N ARG A 221 9.95 -16.21 -8.39
CA ARG A 221 11.02 -17.15 -8.80
C ARG A 221 12.03 -17.59 -7.75
N ASN A 222 11.87 -17.42 -6.47
CA ASN A 222 12.64 -18.27 -5.56
C ASN A 222 12.16 -18.29 -4.10
N PRO A 223 11.25 -19.21 -3.69
CA PRO A 223 10.93 -19.46 -2.29
C PRO A 223 12.16 -19.95 -1.49
N GLU A 224 13.11 -20.66 -2.13
CA GLU A 224 14.32 -21.16 -1.48
C GLU A 224 15.37 -20.07 -1.19
N ALA A 225 15.46 -19.03 -2.03
CA ALA A 225 16.34 -17.89 -1.75
C ALA A 225 15.83 -17.06 -0.57
N LEU A 226 14.51 -17.01 -0.37
CA LEU A 226 13.87 -16.39 0.78
C LEU A 226 14.15 -17.15 2.09
N ALA A 227 14.17 -18.49 2.02
CA ALA A 227 14.51 -19.35 3.17
C ALA A 227 15.99 -19.21 3.56
N ARG A 228 16.90 -19.16 2.59
CA ARG A 228 18.35 -19.01 2.81
C ARG A 228 18.74 -17.65 3.38
N GLN A 229 18.00 -16.59 3.07
CA GLN A 229 18.28 -15.26 3.61
C GLN A 229 17.73 -15.08 5.03
N ALA A 230 16.62 -15.75 5.35
CA ALA A 230 16.09 -15.85 6.71
C ALA A 230 17.03 -16.66 7.63
N ASP A 231 17.69 -17.68 7.08
CA ASP A 231 18.62 -18.54 7.82
C ASP A 231 19.97 -17.84 8.10
N ARG A 232 20.46 -16.98 7.20
CA ARG A 232 21.68 -16.20 7.41
C ARG A 232 21.55 -15.11 8.46
N SER A 233 20.34 -14.59 8.72
CA SER A 233 20.14 -13.52 9.71
C SER A 233 19.79 -14.03 11.11
N GLY A 234 19.54 -15.33 11.29
CA GLY A 234 19.11 -15.91 12.56
C GLY A 234 17.83 -15.31 13.16
N ARG A 235 17.14 -14.45 12.40
CA ARG A 235 15.98 -13.70 12.86
C ARG A 235 14.70 -14.26 12.26
N ARG A 236 14.12 -15.26 12.91
CA ARG A 236 12.74 -15.67 12.64
C ARG A 236 11.79 -14.58 13.14
N THR A 237 11.45 -13.62 12.31
CA THR A 237 10.28 -12.75 12.55
C THR A 237 9.03 -13.60 12.40
N LYS A 238 8.36 -13.89 13.50
CA LYS A 238 6.99 -14.45 13.46
C LYS A 238 6.05 -13.36 12.91
N ALA A 239 5.86 -13.35 11.61
CA ALA A 239 5.03 -12.37 10.89
C ALA A 239 3.53 -12.39 11.29
N GLY A 240 3.13 -13.29 12.17
CA GLY A 240 1.76 -13.42 12.67
C GLY A 240 1.47 -12.68 13.98
N LEU A 241 2.45 -11.96 14.55
CA LEU A 241 2.31 -11.33 15.87
C LEU A 241 1.60 -9.98 15.87
N PHE A 242 1.45 -9.37 14.72
CA PHE A 242 0.93 -8.00 14.59
C PHE A 242 -0.25 -7.95 13.62
N GLN A 243 -1.35 -7.40 14.06
CA GLN A 243 -2.52 -7.12 13.22
C GLN A 243 -2.63 -5.62 12.99
N LEU A 244 -3.05 -5.22 11.79
CA LEU A 244 -3.46 -3.86 11.51
C LEU A 244 -4.67 -3.54 12.40
N HIS A 245 -4.47 -2.75 13.43
CA HIS A 245 -5.61 -2.10 14.06
C HIS A 245 -6.02 -0.95 13.14
N GLN A 246 -7.11 -1.11 12.44
CA GLN A 246 -7.86 -0.02 11.87
C GLN A 246 -8.53 0.68 13.07
N GLY A 247 -7.78 1.57 13.72
CA GLY A 247 -8.36 2.53 14.62
C GLY A 247 -8.86 3.69 13.76
N LEU A 248 -10.08 3.66 13.37
CA LEU A 248 -10.88 4.84 13.10
C LEU A 248 -11.36 5.39 14.42
#